data_c17ce85a3bf2e1e86010c5e1407332b3
#
_entry.id   c17ce85a3bf2e1e86010c5e1407332b3
#
_cell.length_a   1.000
_cell.length_b   1.000
_cell.length_c   1.000
_cell.angle_alpha   90.00
_cell.angle_beta   90.00
_cell.angle_gamma   90.00
#
_symmetry.space_group_name_H-M   'P 1'
#
loop_
_entity.id
_entity.type
_entity.pdbx_description
1 polymer ?
#
loop_
_entity_poly.entity_id
_entity_poly.type
_entity_poly.pdbx_seq_one_letter_code
_entity_poly.pdbx_strand_id
1 'polypeptide(L)'
;MKKKPFLIIFLLATIILGACQPKQSTPSEKQTLVVWDQFYRDEESKVIDQLNAEFEAKHPGVRIQREVKVLEDLSLTVKLALANEDGPDVAQVNQGRVDMGALVKDGLLLSLDDYAKKHKWNERFPGTLLARNSFSEDGKQFGTGHIYGVSPTAEVVGVYYNKSMFAQHGWAVPTSFDEFLDLLAKIYEAGIVPISFGSLDGWNAIHLFSAIQHLHVSREYIDDFVYSRNDVSFDTEFNLKALYQFYDWVKLDYFTSNFQGIGYDASNESFKKGEAALTITGSWLAPELLTGTDQTFGFFLLPGYEEQQALAIGGLGIPFSIRATTEKKDLAAEYIDWMVSERAAELWADAGMVPAMPLPKKYKLQNDTLFADTVEAWQHINANNLVGHYIDWATPTMYDRLVFWLQRLLSFVSTTEEFIIGISQEYEDWKPYQQ
;
A
#
# COMPACT_ATOMS: atom_id res chain seq x y z
N MET A 1 66.65 23.80 -81.98
CA MET A 1 66.00 22.52 -82.21
C MET A 1 65.39 22.06 -80.92
N LYS A 2 64.10 22.30 -80.66
CA LYS A 2 63.39 21.93 -79.41
C LYS A 2 62.30 20.88 -79.76
N LYS A 3 62.42 19.68 -79.23
CA LYS A 3 61.46 18.60 -79.39
C LYS A 3 60.33 18.84 -78.41
N LYS A 4 59.08 18.84 -78.81
CA LYS A 4 57.89 18.82 -77.92
C LYS A 4 57.48 17.35 -77.67
N PRO A 5 57.11 16.93 -76.50
CA PRO A 5 56.52 15.62 -76.21
C PRO A 5 55.01 15.68 -76.40
N PHE A 6 54.44 14.63 -77.02
CA PHE A 6 53.05 14.34 -77.26
C PHE A 6 52.46 13.79 -75.93
N LEU A 7 51.36 14.40 -75.48
CA LEU A 7 50.62 13.96 -74.32
C LEU A 7 49.41 13.10 -74.75
N ILE A 8 49.49 11.81 -74.44
CA ILE A 8 48.42 10.85 -74.63
C ILE A 8 47.49 10.90 -73.45
N ILE A 9 46.23 11.35 -73.64
CA ILE A 9 45.18 11.32 -72.61
C ILE A 9 44.50 9.96 -72.67
N PHE A 10 44.68 9.17 -71.60
CA PHE A 10 43.93 7.92 -71.37
C PHE A 10 42.65 8.29 -70.67
N LEU A 11 41.48 8.11 -71.33
CA LEU A 11 40.16 8.28 -70.70
C LEU A 11 39.77 7.00 -70.01
N LEU A 12 39.89 6.98 -68.62
CA LEU A 12 39.37 5.91 -67.80
C LEU A 12 37.87 6.11 -67.55
N ALA A 13 37.05 5.25 -68.16
CA ALA A 13 35.64 5.16 -67.82
C ALA A 13 35.43 4.39 -66.56
N THR A 14 35.17 5.11 -65.48
CA THR A 14 34.76 4.51 -64.19
C THR A 14 33.29 4.14 -64.23
N ILE A 15 33.00 2.85 -64.32
CA ILE A 15 31.66 2.26 -64.14
C ILE A 15 31.34 2.34 -62.63
N ILE A 16 30.43 3.24 -62.22
CA ILE A 16 29.90 3.29 -60.89
C ILE A 16 28.82 2.21 -60.80
N LEU A 17 29.18 1.03 -60.26
CA LEU A 17 28.23 0.04 -59.78
C LEU A 17 27.61 0.60 -58.48
N GLY A 18 26.41 1.16 -58.57
CA GLY A 18 25.58 1.50 -57.44
C GLY A 18 25.18 0.24 -56.68
N ALA A 19 25.99 -0.15 -55.69
CA ALA A 19 25.57 -1.14 -54.70
C ALA A 19 24.46 -0.53 -53.85
N CYS A 20 23.21 -0.99 -54.04
CA CYS A 20 22.15 -0.82 -53.05
C CYS A 20 22.58 -1.51 -51.76
N GLN A 21 23.20 -0.78 -50.85
CA GLN A 21 23.31 -1.25 -49.46
C GLN A 21 21.90 -1.22 -48.87
N PRO A 22 21.43 -2.33 -48.29
CA PRO A 22 20.21 -2.29 -47.50
C PRO A 22 20.42 -1.25 -46.40
N LYS A 23 19.52 -0.27 -46.29
CA LYS A 23 19.46 0.63 -45.14
C LYS A 23 19.46 -0.26 -43.88
N GLN A 24 20.58 -0.32 -43.18
CA GLN A 24 20.55 -0.79 -41.78
C GLN A 24 19.58 0.12 -41.06
N SER A 25 18.42 -0.41 -40.69
CA SER A 25 17.50 0.26 -39.79
C SER A 25 18.29 0.50 -38.49
N THR A 26 18.64 1.72 -38.21
CA THR A 26 19.05 2.15 -36.89
C THR A 26 17.99 1.60 -35.93
N PRO A 27 18.39 0.90 -34.84
CA PRO A 27 17.44 0.47 -33.84
C PRO A 27 16.63 1.71 -33.44
N SER A 28 15.32 1.67 -33.61
CA SER A 28 14.42 2.71 -33.11
C SER A 28 14.74 2.89 -31.64
N GLU A 29 15.04 4.12 -31.23
CA GLU A 29 15.25 4.45 -29.84
C GLU A 29 14.00 4.02 -29.06
N LYS A 30 14.19 3.21 -28.00
CA LYS A 30 13.07 2.67 -27.23
C LYS A 30 12.38 3.81 -26.49
N GLN A 31 11.06 3.82 -26.48
CA GLN A 31 10.28 4.74 -25.66
C GLN A 31 10.44 4.35 -24.20
N THR A 32 11.02 5.23 -23.39
CA THR A 32 11.20 4.98 -21.94
C THR A 32 9.96 5.40 -21.18
N LEU A 33 9.38 4.47 -20.38
CA LEU A 33 8.35 4.75 -19.39
C LEU A 33 9.03 4.83 -18.02
N VAL A 34 8.94 5.98 -17.35
CA VAL A 34 9.51 6.20 -16.01
C VAL A 34 8.48 5.84 -14.96
N VAL A 35 8.82 4.91 -14.07
CA VAL A 35 7.92 4.37 -13.04
C VAL A 35 8.54 4.51 -11.67
N TRP A 36 7.81 5.10 -10.72
CA TRP A 36 8.19 5.17 -9.31
C TRP A 36 7.27 4.28 -8.47
N ASP A 37 7.87 3.44 -7.63
CA ASP A 37 7.13 2.56 -6.73
C ASP A 37 7.82 2.39 -5.37
N GLN A 38 7.06 1.85 -4.41
CA GLN A 38 7.53 1.61 -3.04
C GLN A 38 7.83 0.13 -2.74
N PHE A 39 7.83 -0.74 -3.75
CA PHE A 39 8.13 -2.16 -3.57
C PHE A 39 9.64 -2.38 -3.45
N TYR A 40 10.22 -1.96 -2.31
CA TYR A 40 11.66 -1.98 -2.06
C TYR A 40 12.16 -3.26 -1.41
N ARG A 41 11.27 -4.03 -0.77
CA ARG A 41 11.64 -5.31 -0.15
C ARG A 41 11.94 -6.34 -1.22
N ASP A 42 12.89 -7.24 -0.92
CA ASP A 42 13.46 -8.16 -1.91
C ASP A 42 12.39 -8.96 -2.67
N GLU A 43 11.41 -9.55 -1.97
CA GLU A 43 10.40 -10.39 -2.62
C GLU A 43 9.42 -9.57 -3.46
N GLU A 44 9.03 -8.40 -3.00
CA GLU A 44 8.18 -7.46 -3.73
C GLU A 44 8.90 -6.92 -4.97
N SER A 45 10.16 -6.52 -4.81
CA SER A 45 10.98 -5.97 -5.89
C SER A 45 11.19 -7.00 -7.01
N LYS A 46 11.41 -8.28 -6.68
CA LYS A 46 11.50 -9.37 -7.68
C LYS A 46 10.24 -9.50 -8.51
N VAL A 47 9.05 -9.36 -7.90
CA VAL A 47 7.78 -9.39 -8.64
C VAL A 47 7.70 -8.26 -9.65
N ILE A 48 7.99 -7.03 -9.23
CA ILE A 48 7.96 -5.86 -10.13
C ILE A 48 9.00 -6.00 -11.24
N ASP A 49 10.23 -6.40 -10.92
CA ASP A 49 11.29 -6.56 -11.92
C ASP A 49 10.93 -7.64 -12.95
N GLN A 50 10.31 -8.74 -12.52
CA GLN A 50 9.82 -9.77 -13.44
C GLN A 50 8.67 -9.25 -14.32
N LEU A 51 7.69 -8.55 -13.74
CA LEU A 51 6.59 -7.96 -14.51
C LEU A 51 7.10 -6.93 -15.52
N ASN A 52 8.08 -6.11 -15.15
CA ASN A 52 8.72 -5.15 -16.05
C ASN A 52 9.42 -5.85 -17.22
N ALA A 53 10.20 -6.89 -16.95
CA ALA A 53 10.87 -7.67 -17.99
C ALA A 53 9.87 -8.34 -18.96
N GLU A 54 8.79 -8.93 -18.42
CA GLU A 54 7.72 -9.53 -19.23
C GLU A 54 6.95 -8.47 -20.04
N PHE A 55 6.73 -7.27 -19.50
CA PHE A 55 6.11 -6.14 -20.20
C PHE A 55 6.99 -5.66 -21.37
N GLU A 56 8.30 -5.43 -21.13
CA GLU A 56 9.26 -5.05 -22.19
C GLU A 56 9.36 -6.12 -23.28
N ALA A 57 9.27 -7.40 -22.93
CA ALA A 57 9.27 -8.48 -23.93
C ALA A 57 8.03 -8.47 -24.82
N LYS A 58 6.86 -8.06 -24.31
CA LYS A 58 5.62 -7.88 -25.06
C LYS A 58 5.61 -6.57 -25.88
N HIS A 59 6.39 -5.58 -25.46
CA HIS A 59 6.49 -4.25 -26.08
C HIS A 59 7.96 -3.95 -26.47
N PRO A 60 8.51 -4.56 -27.54
CA PRO A 60 9.95 -4.48 -27.88
C PRO A 60 10.48 -3.05 -28.09
N GLY A 61 9.58 -2.09 -28.38
CA GLY A 61 9.89 -0.66 -28.52
C GLY A 61 9.87 0.13 -27.21
N VAL A 62 9.64 -0.53 -26.06
CA VAL A 62 9.51 0.10 -24.75
C VAL A 62 10.65 -0.31 -23.84
N ARG A 63 11.04 0.60 -22.96
CA ARG A 63 11.93 0.36 -21.81
C ARG A 63 11.27 0.91 -20.56
N ILE A 64 11.25 0.13 -19.49
CA ILE A 64 10.84 0.60 -18.17
C ILE A 64 12.06 1.13 -17.40
N GLN A 65 11.98 2.37 -16.97
CA GLN A 65 12.95 2.96 -16.04
C GLN A 65 12.30 3.04 -14.68
N ARG A 66 12.56 2.04 -13.84
CA ARG A 66 12.03 1.95 -12.48
C ARG A 66 12.90 2.71 -11.50
N GLU A 67 12.28 3.45 -10.58
CA GLU A 67 12.89 4.07 -9.42
C GLU A 67 12.12 3.65 -8.16
N VAL A 68 12.82 2.96 -7.27
CA VAL A 68 12.26 2.43 -6.03
C VAL A 68 12.54 3.40 -4.89
N LYS A 69 11.52 3.68 -4.07
CA LYS A 69 11.61 4.53 -2.89
C LYS A 69 10.91 3.87 -1.72
N VAL A 70 11.39 4.10 -0.49
CA VAL A 70 10.58 3.79 0.69
C VAL A 70 9.35 4.70 0.72
N LEU A 71 8.27 4.27 1.35
CA LEU A 71 6.99 4.97 1.29
C LEU A 71 7.08 6.41 1.76
N GLU A 72 7.82 6.68 2.84
CA GLU A 72 8.03 8.01 3.40
C GLU A 72 8.71 8.95 2.40
N ASP A 73 9.78 8.49 1.76
CA ASP A 73 10.49 9.26 0.73
C ASP A 73 9.63 9.47 -0.51
N LEU A 74 8.83 8.47 -0.89
CA LEU A 74 7.89 8.57 -2.01
C LEU A 74 6.85 9.66 -1.73
N SER A 75 6.17 9.64 -0.59
CA SER A 75 5.15 10.62 -0.20
C SER A 75 5.73 12.04 -0.14
N LEU A 76 6.95 12.21 0.37
CA LEU A 76 7.61 13.51 0.45
C LEU A 76 8.02 14.08 -0.92
N THR A 77 8.36 13.22 -1.88
CA THR A 77 9.00 13.66 -3.15
C THR A 77 8.07 13.59 -4.35
N VAL A 78 7.04 12.73 -4.34
CA VAL A 78 6.18 12.45 -5.50
C VAL A 78 5.47 13.70 -6.03
N LYS A 79 5.01 14.59 -5.15
CA LYS A 79 4.34 15.84 -5.55
C LYS A 79 5.23 16.72 -6.41
N LEU A 80 6.46 16.95 -5.97
CA LEU A 80 7.43 17.76 -6.72
C LEU A 80 7.84 17.06 -8.03
N ALA A 81 7.97 15.74 -8.00
CA ALA A 81 8.32 14.97 -9.17
C ALA A 81 7.21 15.00 -10.24
N LEU A 82 5.95 14.83 -9.85
CA LEU A 82 4.82 14.86 -10.79
C LEU A 82 4.57 16.26 -11.37
N ALA A 83 4.97 17.32 -10.67
CA ALA A 83 4.92 18.70 -11.15
C ALA A 83 6.04 19.03 -12.15
N ASN A 84 7.09 18.21 -12.24
CA ASN A 84 8.23 18.40 -13.12
C ASN A 84 8.01 17.69 -14.47
N GLU A 85 8.45 18.31 -15.58
CA GLU A 85 8.37 17.71 -16.93
C GLU A 85 9.16 16.40 -17.04
N ASP A 86 10.29 16.28 -16.33
CA ASP A 86 11.14 15.08 -16.28
C ASP A 86 10.70 14.08 -15.20
N GLY A 87 9.56 14.29 -14.54
CA GLY A 87 9.03 13.42 -13.51
C GLY A 87 8.53 12.07 -14.04
N PRO A 88 8.14 11.15 -13.14
CA PRO A 88 7.66 9.83 -13.55
C PRO A 88 6.38 9.92 -14.38
N ASP A 89 6.25 9.02 -15.35
CA ASP A 89 5.01 8.85 -16.13
C ASP A 89 3.93 8.15 -15.28
N VAL A 90 4.37 7.18 -14.48
CA VAL A 90 3.56 6.39 -13.54
C VAL A 90 4.22 6.45 -12.16
N ALA A 91 3.45 6.69 -11.12
CA ALA A 91 3.94 6.62 -9.74
C ALA A 91 2.92 5.96 -8.83
N GLN A 92 3.39 5.22 -7.83
CA GLN A 92 2.52 4.90 -6.71
C GLN A 92 2.25 6.16 -5.89
N VAL A 93 0.99 6.33 -5.50
CA VAL A 93 0.51 7.45 -4.71
C VAL A 93 -0.36 6.90 -3.59
N ASN A 94 -0.03 7.21 -2.35
CA ASN A 94 -0.84 6.79 -1.23
C ASN A 94 -2.25 7.39 -1.31
N GLN A 95 -3.23 6.66 -0.80
CA GLN A 95 -4.63 7.08 -0.78
C GLN A 95 -4.87 8.20 0.22
N GLY A 96 -6.12 8.63 0.33
CA GLY A 96 -6.55 9.64 1.29
C GLY A 96 -6.34 11.08 0.81
N ARG A 97 -6.79 12.01 1.66
CA ARG A 97 -6.81 13.44 1.32
C ARG A 97 -5.43 14.09 1.39
N VAL A 98 -4.55 13.57 2.26
CA VAL A 98 -3.21 14.12 2.46
C VAL A 98 -2.31 13.90 1.24
N ASP A 99 -2.39 12.74 0.61
CA ASP A 99 -1.57 12.36 -0.54
C ASP A 99 -2.35 12.53 -1.85
N MET A 100 -3.14 11.53 -2.26
CA MET A 100 -3.85 11.53 -3.55
C MET A 100 -4.77 12.74 -3.71
N GLY A 101 -5.56 13.10 -2.68
CA GLY A 101 -6.46 14.25 -2.74
C GLY A 101 -5.73 15.56 -3.00
N ALA A 102 -4.56 15.78 -2.39
CA ALA A 102 -3.74 16.96 -2.63
C ALA A 102 -3.19 17.00 -4.07
N LEU A 103 -2.80 15.84 -4.62
CA LEU A 103 -2.30 15.75 -6.00
C LEU A 103 -3.41 15.97 -7.04
N VAL A 104 -4.62 15.44 -6.77
CA VAL A 104 -5.80 15.68 -7.62
C VAL A 104 -6.16 17.16 -7.62
N LYS A 105 -6.25 17.78 -6.44
CA LYS A 105 -6.52 19.21 -6.29
C LYS A 105 -5.54 20.10 -7.07
N ASP A 106 -4.28 19.70 -7.12
CA ASP A 106 -3.23 20.42 -7.85
C ASP A 106 -3.16 20.06 -9.34
N GLY A 107 -4.06 19.19 -9.84
CA GLY A 107 -4.12 18.77 -11.24
C GLY A 107 -2.94 17.93 -11.70
N LEU A 108 -2.25 17.24 -10.79
CA LEU A 108 -1.04 16.46 -11.07
C LEU A 108 -1.32 15.03 -11.51
N LEU A 109 -2.53 14.51 -11.25
CA LEU A 109 -2.94 13.16 -11.61
C LEU A 109 -3.94 13.16 -12.77
N LEU A 110 -3.80 12.19 -13.66
CA LEU A 110 -4.73 11.94 -14.76
C LEU A 110 -5.95 11.16 -14.23
N SER A 111 -7.17 11.60 -14.59
CA SER A 111 -8.36 10.75 -14.43
C SER A 111 -8.24 9.49 -15.27
N LEU A 112 -8.50 8.35 -14.65
CA LEU A 112 -8.36 7.03 -15.28
C LEU A 112 -9.70 6.45 -15.77
N ASP A 113 -10.80 7.19 -15.75
CA ASP A 113 -12.15 6.68 -16.05
C ASP A 113 -12.27 6.05 -17.43
N ASP A 114 -11.68 6.68 -18.46
CA ASP A 114 -11.72 6.13 -19.82
C ASP A 114 -10.87 4.86 -19.93
N TYR A 115 -9.75 4.80 -19.24
CA TYR A 115 -8.92 3.60 -19.13
C TYR A 115 -9.59 2.51 -18.30
N ALA A 116 -10.30 2.88 -17.24
CA ALA A 116 -11.07 1.93 -16.44
C ALA A 116 -12.16 1.25 -17.28
N LYS A 117 -12.82 1.97 -18.18
CA LYS A 117 -13.76 1.40 -19.17
C LYS A 117 -13.03 0.52 -20.18
N LYS A 118 -11.93 1.01 -20.79
CA LYS A 118 -11.14 0.31 -21.81
C LYS A 118 -10.61 -1.03 -21.31
N HIS A 119 -10.04 -1.04 -20.09
CA HIS A 119 -9.43 -2.21 -19.46
C HIS A 119 -10.37 -2.96 -18.52
N LYS A 120 -11.64 -2.53 -18.41
CA LYS A 120 -12.67 -3.15 -17.59
C LYS A 120 -12.34 -3.22 -16.10
N TRP A 121 -11.62 -2.25 -15.57
CA TRP A 121 -11.28 -2.22 -14.15
C TRP A 121 -12.52 -2.15 -13.27
N ASN A 122 -13.57 -1.42 -13.70
CA ASN A 122 -14.86 -1.36 -13.00
C ASN A 122 -15.59 -2.71 -12.91
N GLU A 123 -15.26 -3.67 -13.80
CA GLU A 123 -15.82 -5.02 -13.76
C GLU A 123 -14.95 -5.98 -12.91
N ARG A 124 -13.66 -5.66 -12.79
CA ARG A 124 -12.65 -6.49 -12.11
C ARG A 124 -12.53 -6.17 -10.62
N PHE A 125 -12.77 -4.92 -10.24
CA PHE A 125 -12.67 -4.45 -8.86
C PHE A 125 -14.02 -3.98 -8.34
N PRO A 126 -14.42 -4.33 -7.10
CA PRO A 126 -15.61 -3.78 -6.45
C PRO A 126 -15.56 -2.24 -6.40
N GLY A 127 -16.69 -1.60 -6.70
CA GLY A 127 -16.78 -0.13 -6.69
C GLY A 127 -16.43 0.49 -5.32
N THR A 128 -16.75 -0.20 -4.22
CA THR A 128 -16.40 0.21 -2.86
C THR A 128 -14.88 0.24 -2.62
N LEU A 129 -14.13 -0.60 -3.31
CA LEU A 129 -12.67 -0.61 -3.24
C LEU A 129 -12.06 0.48 -4.14
N LEU A 130 -12.63 0.69 -5.34
CA LEU A 130 -12.19 1.76 -6.25
C LEU A 130 -12.49 3.17 -5.68
N ALA A 131 -13.52 3.31 -4.85
CA ALA A 131 -13.84 4.56 -4.18
C ALA A 131 -12.66 5.12 -3.36
N ARG A 132 -11.77 4.25 -2.84
CA ARG A 132 -10.58 4.67 -2.11
C ARG A 132 -9.53 5.39 -2.95
N ASN A 133 -9.60 5.20 -4.28
CA ASN A 133 -8.72 5.84 -5.26
C ASN A 133 -9.50 6.90 -6.08
N SER A 134 -10.65 7.37 -5.56
CA SER A 134 -11.56 8.26 -6.30
C SER A 134 -11.73 9.59 -5.58
N PHE A 135 -11.72 10.66 -6.37
CA PHE A 135 -11.95 12.04 -5.92
C PHE A 135 -12.80 12.80 -6.93
N SER A 136 -13.52 13.83 -6.47
CA SER A 136 -14.03 14.85 -7.38
C SER A 136 -12.88 15.55 -8.11
N GLU A 137 -13.15 16.14 -9.27
CA GLU A 137 -12.11 16.78 -10.13
C GLU A 137 -11.33 17.89 -9.37
N ASP A 138 -11.97 18.58 -8.44
CA ASP A 138 -11.36 19.60 -7.59
C ASP A 138 -10.64 19.06 -6.34
N GLY A 139 -10.59 17.74 -6.17
CA GLY A 139 -9.95 17.04 -5.06
C GLY A 139 -10.66 17.18 -3.70
N LYS A 140 -11.83 17.83 -3.64
CA LYS A 140 -12.52 18.08 -2.37
C LYS A 140 -13.27 16.86 -1.85
N GLN A 141 -14.02 16.17 -2.71
CA GLN A 141 -14.82 15.02 -2.30
C GLN A 141 -14.05 13.74 -2.51
N PHE A 142 -13.79 13.03 -1.43
CA PHE A 142 -13.12 11.72 -1.41
C PHE A 142 -14.16 10.60 -1.49
N GLY A 143 -13.82 9.51 -2.18
CA GLY A 143 -14.65 8.32 -2.30
C GLY A 143 -15.73 8.42 -3.40
N THR A 144 -15.65 9.43 -4.26
CA THR A 144 -16.59 9.66 -5.37
C THR A 144 -15.90 10.38 -6.53
N GLY A 145 -16.58 10.55 -7.66
CA GLY A 145 -16.05 11.24 -8.82
C GLY A 145 -15.21 10.34 -9.71
N HIS A 146 -13.96 10.72 -9.98
CA HIS A 146 -13.07 10.07 -10.94
C HIS A 146 -12.07 9.15 -10.25
N ILE A 147 -11.68 8.06 -10.91
CA ILE A 147 -10.63 7.15 -10.47
C ILE A 147 -9.26 7.75 -10.83
N TYR A 148 -8.33 7.81 -9.86
CA TYR A 148 -6.98 8.34 -10.06
C TYR A 148 -5.87 7.32 -9.85
N GLY A 149 -6.21 6.08 -9.47
CA GLY A 149 -5.22 5.03 -9.30
C GLY A 149 -5.81 3.63 -9.30
N VAL A 150 -4.96 2.63 -9.60
CA VAL A 150 -5.31 1.21 -9.58
C VAL A 150 -4.23 0.45 -8.84
N SER A 151 -4.63 -0.34 -7.85
CA SER A 151 -3.73 -1.03 -6.92
C SER A 151 -3.42 -2.44 -7.39
N PRO A 152 -2.16 -2.88 -7.36
CA PRO A 152 -1.77 -4.23 -7.75
C PRO A 152 -2.00 -5.28 -6.65
N THR A 153 -2.02 -4.85 -5.39
CA THR A 153 -2.18 -5.70 -4.20
C THR A 153 -3.39 -5.28 -3.39
N ALA A 154 -3.87 -6.20 -2.57
CA ALA A 154 -4.82 -5.95 -1.50
C ALA A 154 -4.12 -6.09 -0.16
N GLU A 155 -4.73 -5.56 0.90
CA GLU A 155 -4.18 -5.56 2.23
C GLU A 155 -5.26 -5.73 3.30
N VAL A 156 -4.87 -6.30 4.41
CA VAL A 156 -5.70 -6.44 5.60
C VAL A 156 -4.80 -6.35 6.83
N VAL A 157 -5.19 -5.54 7.81
CA VAL A 157 -4.51 -5.46 9.11
C VAL A 157 -5.10 -6.50 10.04
N GLY A 158 -4.23 -7.27 10.68
CA GLY A 158 -4.60 -8.31 11.62
C GLY A 158 -3.43 -8.66 12.54
N VAL A 159 -3.53 -9.79 13.18
CA VAL A 159 -2.59 -10.26 14.19
C VAL A 159 -1.75 -11.40 13.63
N TYR A 160 -0.46 -11.17 13.52
CA TYR A 160 0.50 -12.26 13.32
C TYR A 160 0.85 -12.89 14.67
N TYR A 161 1.01 -14.21 14.68
CA TYR A 161 1.42 -14.94 15.87
C TYR A 161 2.50 -15.96 15.57
N ASN A 162 3.36 -16.22 16.55
CA ASN A 162 4.40 -17.24 16.46
C ASN A 162 3.80 -18.61 16.77
N LYS A 163 3.55 -19.45 15.73
CA LYS A 163 2.96 -20.79 15.85
C LYS A 163 3.80 -21.71 16.78
N SER A 164 5.13 -21.56 16.75
CA SER A 164 6.03 -22.36 17.59
C SER A 164 5.85 -22.05 19.08
N MET A 165 5.73 -20.77 19.45
CA MET A 165 5.45 -20.37 20.84
C MET A 165 4.07 -20.83 21.28
N PHE A 166 3.05 -20.65 20.42
CA PHE A 166 1.70 -21.10 20.73
C PHE A 166 1.65 -22.60 21.02
N ALA A 167 2.31 -23.42 20.19
CA ALA A 167 2.41 -24.86 20.41
C ALA A 167 3.16 -25.21 21.71
N GLN A 168 4.27 -24.51 22.00
CA GLN A 168 5.09 -24.75 23.20
C GLN A 168 4.32 -24.46 24.49
N HIS A 169 3.51 -23.39 24.52
CA HIS A 169 2.79 -22.95 25.71
C HIS A 169 1.32 -23.42 25.75
N GLY A 170 0.85 -24.12 24.71
CA GLY A 170 -0.53 -24.60 24.62
C GLY A 170 -1.55 -23.47 24.45
N TRP A 171 -1.15 -22.34 23.86
CA TRP A 171 -2.04 -21.23 23.55
C TRP A 171 -2.86 -21.53 22.27
N ALA A 172 -4.09 -21.06 22.26
CA ALA A 172 -4.98 -21.15 21.10
C ALA A 172 -5.18 -19.77 20.48
N VAL A 173 -5.47 -19.75 19.19
CA VAL A 173 -5.93 -18.51 18.49
C VAL A 173 -7.27 -18.11 19.10
N PRO A 174 -7.43 -16.87 19.59
CA PRO A 174 -8.65 -16.41 20.25
C PRO A 174 -9.80 -16.23 19.24
N THR A 175 -11.01 -16.51 19.66
CA THR A 175 -12.24 -16.38 18.87
C THR A 175 -13.10 -15.18 19.28
N SER A 176 -12.78 -14.56 20.43
CA SER A 176 -13.40 -13.32 20.91
C SER A 176 -12.34 -12.34 21.40
N PHE A 177 -12.71 -11.07 21.49
CA PHE A 177 -11.78 -10.05 22.01
C PHE A 177 -11.42 -10.27 23.48
N ASP A 178 -12.35 -10.78 24.29
CA ASP A 178 -12.06 -11.13 25.68
C ASP A 178 -11.04 -12.27 25.78
N GLU A 179 -11.15 -13.32 24.94
CA GLU A 179 -10.11 -14.35 24.82
C GLU A 179 -8.77 -13.79 24.35
N PHE A 180 -8.78 -12.78 23.48
CA PHE A 180 -7.56 -12.09 23.06
C PHE A 180 -6.89 -11.35 24.21
N LEU A 181 -7.66 -10.64 25.06
CA LEU A 181 -7.12 -9.99 26.25
C LEU A 181 -6.56 -10.99 27.25
N ASP A 182 -7.26 -12.11 27.48
CA ASP A 182 -6.77 -13.21 28.31
C ASP A 182 -5.47 -13.82 27.76
N LEU A 183 -5.35 -13.93 26.44
CA LEU A 183 -4.14 -14.41 25.79
C LEU A 183 -2.97 -13.46 26.03
N LEU A 184 -3.16 -12.13 25.87
CA LEU A 184 -2.11 -11.15 26.17
C LEU A 184 -1.60 -11.27 27.60
N ALA A 185 -2.51 -11.42 28.59
CA ALA A 185 -2.16 -11.61 29.98
C ALA A 185 -1.34 -12.90 30.21
N LYS A 186 -1.76 -14.02 29.61
CA LYS A 186 -1.05 -15.33 29.71
C LYS A 186 0.35 -15.25 29.09
N ILE A 187 0.51 -14.54 27.97
CA ILE A 187 1.82 -14.35 27.32
C ILE A 187 2.74 -13.53 28.24
N TYR A 188 2.21 -12.44 28.80
CA TYR A 188 2.96 -11.59 29.73
C TYR A 188 3.37 -12.34 31.00
N GLU A 189 2.47 -13.13 31.62
CA GLU A 189 2.74 -13.98 32.79
C GLU A 189 3.79 -15.06 32.48
N ALA A 190 3.92 -15.53 31.25
CA ALA A 190 4.97 -16.42 30.80
C ALA A 190 6.35 -15.74 30.68
N GLY A 191 6.44 -14.42 30.88
CA GLY A 191 7.67 -13.63 30.75
C GLY A 191 8.05 -13.35 29.31
N ILE A 192 7.09 -13.41 28.38
CA ILE A 192 7.27 -13.14 26.95
C ILE A 192 6.61 -11.80 26.64
N VAL A 193 7.22 -11.01 25.74
CA VAL A 193 6.61 -9.78 25.23
C VAL A 193 5.35 -10.14 24.43
N PRO A 194 4.16 -9.68 24.84
CA PRO A 194 2.93 -10.01 24.13
C PRO A 194 2.94 -9.51 22.68
N ILE A 195 3.19 -8.23 22.46
CA ILE A 195 3.09 -7.60 21.15
C ILE A 195 4.41 -6.91 20.80
N SER A 196 5.07 -7.35 19.73
CA SER A 196 6.15 -6.60 19.11
C SER A 196 5.59 -5.35 18.46
N PHE A 197 6.07 -4.19 18.91
CA PHE A 197 5.58 -2.90 18.45
C PHE A 197 6.71 -1.88 18.47
N GLY A 198 6.74 -1.03 17.47
CA GLY A 198 7.60 0.15 17.39
C GLY A 198 6.77 1.30 16.84
N SER A 199 6.85 2.50 17.42
CA SER A 199 6.01 3.64 17.05
C SER A 199 6.79 4.87 16.57
N LEU A 200 8.10 4.72 16.33
CA LEU A 200 8.94 5.83 15.88
C LEU A 200 8.44 6.44 14.56
N ASP A 201 7.99 5.61 13.62
CA ASP A 201 7.53 6.03 12.30
C ASP A 201 6.11 6.64 12.32
N GLY A 202 5.40 6.52 13.42
CA GLY A 202 4.10 7.14 13.68
C GLY A 202 2.89 6.40 13.09
N TRP A 203 2.92 6.04 11.80
CA TRP A 203 1.79 5.45 11.08
C TRP A 203 1.31 4.10 11.68
N ASN A 204 2.23 3.27 12.14
CA ASN A 204 1.89 1.98 12.76
C ASN A 204 1.13 2.12 14.08
N ALA A 205 1.35 3.21 14.83
CA ALA A 205 0.54 3.54 16.00
C ALA A 205 -0.90 3.94 15.59
N ILE A 206 -1.06 4.66 14.47
CA ILE A 206 -2.38 4.96 13.91
C ILE A 206 -3.09 3.66 13.50
N HIS A 207 -2.40 2.74 12.83
CA HIS A 207 -2.98 1.46 12.42
C HIS A 207 -3.42 0.62 13.63
N LEU A 208 -2.58 0.53 14.68
CA LEU A 208 -2.94 -0.22 15.88
C LEU A 208 -4.13 0.42 16.61
N PHE A 209 -4.13 1.75 16.79
CA PHE A 209 -5.28 2.45 17.33
C PHE A 209 -6.54 2.20 16.50
N SER A 210 -6.45 2.35 15.18
CA SER A 210 -7.58 2.13 14.29
C SER A 210 -8.08 0.68 14.31
N ALA A 211 -7.19 -0.32 14.45
CA ALA A 211 -7.60 -1.72 14.60
C ALA A 211 -8.43 -1.94 15.87
N ILE A 212 -8.04 -1.30 16.98
CA ILE A 212 -8.81 -1.34 18.22
C ILE A 212 -10.12 -0.54 18.08
N GLN A 213 -10.08 0.63 17.42
CA GLN A 213 -11.27 1.44 17.17
C GLN A 213 -12.33 0.66 16.38
N HIS A 214 -11.91 -0.12 15.40
CA HIS A 214 -12.80 -0.93 14.55
C HIS A 214 -13.56 -2.04 15.30
N LEU A 215 -13.17 -2.35 16.53
CA LEU A 215 -13.95 -3.22 17.44
C LEU A 215 -15.20 -2.53 17.99
N HIS A 216 -15.22 -1.21 18.01
CA HIS A 216 -16.24 -0.41 18.71
C HIS A 216 -17.16 0.39 17.78
N VAL A 217 -16.78 0.57 16.52
CA VAL A 217 -17.49 1.43 15.57
C VAL A 217 -18.19 0.65 14.48
N SER A 218 -19.26 1.21 13.93
CA SER A 218 -19.90 0.66 12.74
C SER A 218 -19.14 1.05 11.47
N ARG A 219 -19.32 0.26 10.42
CA ARG A 219 -18.80 0.60 9.10
C ARG A 219 -19.33 1.94 8.60
N GLU A 220 -20.62 2.21 8.81
CA GLU A 220 -21.23 3.47 8.42
C GLU A 220 -20.53 4.68 9.06
N TYR A 221 -20.22 4.59 10.36
CA TYR A 221 -19.48 5.64 11.06
C TYR A 221 -18.09 5.88 10.43
N ILE A 222 -17.35 4.82 10.14
CA ILE A 222 -16.01 4.92 9.53
C ILE A 222 -16.10 5.49 8.11
N ASP A 223 -17.04 5.02 7.30
CA ASP A 223 -17.29 5.55 5.96
C ASP A 223 -17.64 7.04 6.01
N ASP A 224 -18.51 7.44 6.92
CA ASP A 224 -18.95 8.85 7.08
C ASP A 224 -17.81 9.73 7.58
N PHE A 225 -17.01 9.25 8.52
CA PHE A 225 -15.86 9.98 9.03
C PHE A 225 -14.78 10.19 7.95
N VAL A 226 -14.37 9.13 7.27
CA VAL A 226 -13.28 9.18 6.30
C VAL A 226 -13.69 9.92 5.03
N TYR A 227 -14.89 9.68 4.52
CA TYR A 227 -15.38 10.32 3.31
C TYR A 227 -16.09 11.67 3.57
N SER A 228 -16.21 12.06 4.84
CA SER A 228 -16.91 13.29 5.26
C SER A 228 -18.35 13.36 4.72
N ARG A 229 -19.02 12.21 4.81
CA ARG A 229 -20.45 12.12 4.56
C ARG A 229 -21.18 12.57 5.81
N ASN A 230 -22.30 12.70 6.00
CA ASN A 230 -23.08 13.01 7.21
C ASN A 230 -22.33 13.88 8.28
N ASP A 231 -23.03 14.33 9.27
CA ASP A 231 -22.44 15.12 10.36
C ASP A 231 -22.02 14.17 11.51
N VAL A 232 -20.81 13.61 11.38
CA VAL A 232 -20.21 12.74 12.41
C VAL A 232 -19.15 13.50 13.20
N SER A 233 -18.97 13.12 14.47
CA SER A 233 -17.94 13.65 15.35
C SER A 233 -16.92 12.56 15.68
N PHE A 234 -15.66 12.96 15.94
CA PHE A 234 -14.67 12.05 16.52
C PHE A 234 -14.84 11.92 18.05
N ASP A 235 -15.43 12.91 18.71
CA ASP A 235 -15.76 12.85 20.14
C ASP A 235 -16.96 11.91 20.37
N THR A 236 -16.65 10.65 20.53
CA THR A 236 -17.63 9.59 20.76
C THR A 236 -17.15 8.65 21.86
N GLU A 237 -18.10 8.02 22.55
CA GLU A 237 -17.81 6.98 23.54
C GLU A 237 -17.01 5.80 22.94
N PHE A 238 -17.23 5.50 21.65
CA PHE A 238 -16.54 4.42 20.96
C PHE A 238 -15.04 4.72 20.78
N ASN A 239 -14.71 5.92 20.30
CA ASN A 239 -13.33 6.34 20.16
C ASN A 239 -12.60 6.45 21.48
N LEU A 240 -13.31 6.92 22.51
CA LEU A 240 -12.77 6.98 23.87
C LEU A 240 -12.48 5.56 24.43
N LYS A 241 -13.39 4.60 24.24
CA LYS A 241 -13.16 3.19 24.62
C LYS A 241 -11.93 2.59 23.91
N ALA A 242 -11.78 2.84 22.62
CA ALA A 242 -10.62 2.38 21.87
C ALA A 242 -9.30 2.96 22.39
N LEU A 243 -9.31 4.26 22.74
CA LEU A 243 -8.13 4.92 23.33
C LEU A 243 -7.78 4.37 24.71
N TYR A 244 -8.78 4.16 25.56
CA TYR A 244 -8.54 3.52 26.87
C TYR A 244 -7.96 2.13 26.72
N GLN A 245 -8.47 1.32 25.78
CA GLN A 245 -7.95 -0.02 25.53
C GLN A 245 -6.49 0.02 25.06
N PHE A 246 -6.14 0.92 24.13
CA PHE A 246 -4.75 1.07 23.67
C PHE A 246 -3.84 1.55 24.81
N TYR A 247 -4.29 2.55 25.58
CA TYR A 247 -3.55 3.09 26.71
C TYR A 247 -3.35 2.06 27.83
N ASP A 248 -4.33 1.19 28.07
CA ASP A 248 -4.22 0.12 29.06
C ASP A 248 -3.17 -0.92 28.63
N TRP A 249 -3.04 -1.26 27.36
CA TRP A 249 -1.97 -2.15 26.89
C TRP A 249 -0.57 -1.55 27.12
N VAL A 250 -0.42 -0.23 26.99
CA VAL A 250 0.84 0.46 27.35
C VAL A 250 1.12 0.37 28.85
N LYS A 251 0.11 0.63 29.71
CA LYS A 251 0.26 0.56 31.18
C LYS A 251 0.54 -0.85 31.70
N LEU A 252 0.08 -1.87 30.99
CA LEU A 252 0.28 -3.28 31.32
C LEU A 252 1.61 -3.83 30.75
N ASP A 253 2.44 -3.00 30.13
CA ASP A 253 3.72 -3.38 29.52
C ASP A 253 3.58 -4.50 28.47
N TYR A 254 2.49 -4.49 27.68
CA TYR A 254 2.26 -5.52 26.66
C TYR A 254 3.08 -5.30 25.37
N PHE A 255 3.74 -4.16 25.24
CA PHE A 255 4.57 -3.83 24.08
C PHE A 255 6.06 -4.01 24.33
N THR A 256 6.82 -4.11 23.26
CA THR A 256 8.29 -4.04 23.29
C THR A 256 8.76 -2.85 24.13
N SER A 257 9.71 -3.08 25.03
CA SER A 257 10.26 -1.99 25.87
C SER A 257 10.84 -0.87 25.01
N ASN A 258 10.56 0.38 25.39
CA ASN A 258 10.99 1.59 24.65
C ASN A 258 10.48 1.65 23.20
N PHE A 259 9.33 1.10 22.91
CA PHE A 259 8.74 1.02 21.58
C PHE A 259 8.63 2.39 20.88
N GLN A 260 8.57 3.50 21.63
CA GLN A 260 8.53 4.86 21.07
C GLN A 260 9.80 5.21 20.28
N GLY A 261 10.93 4.60 20.62
CA GLY A 261 12.21 4.80 19.92
C GLY A 261 12.56 3.69 18.92
N ILE A 262 11.65 2.75 18.69
CA ILE A 262 11.84 1.61 17.78
C ILE A 262 11.05 1.86 16.50
N GLY A 263 11.71 1.74 15.34
CA GLY A 263 11.06 1.80 14.03
C GLY A 263 10.30 0.52 13.70
N TYR A 264 9.39 0.62 12.74
CA TYR A 264 8.52 -0.46 12.29
C TYR A 264 9.31 -1.71 11.86
N ASP A 265 10.29 -1.55 10.96
CA ASP A 265 11.09 -2.69 10.45
C ASP A 265 11.90 -3.36 11.57
N ALA A 266 12.44 -2.58 12.51
CA ALA A 266 13.17 -3.13 13.65
C ALA A 266 12.26 -3.93 14.59
N SER A 267 11.02 -3.49 14.82
CA SER A 267 10.06 -4.23 15.62
C SER A 267 9.61 -5.55 14.95
N ASN A 268 9.43 -5.53 13.62
CA ASN A 268 9.09 -6.75 12.88
C ASN A 268 10.25 -7.75 12.83
N GLU A 269 11.48 -7.27 12.73
CA GLU A 269 12.66 -8.13 12.81
C GLU A 269 12.81 -8.79 14.21
N SER A 270 12.46 -8.07 15.28
CA SER A 270 12.39 -8.61 16.65
C SER A 270 11.31 -9.70 16.75
N PHE A 271 10.12 -9.48 16.19
CA PHE A 271 9.06 -10.49 16.12
C PHE A 271 9.51 -11.72 15.32
N LYS A 272 10.12 -11.53 14.18
CA LYS A 272 10.64 -12.59 13.31
C LYS A 272 11.68 -13.47 14.01
N LYS A 273 12.48 -12.90 14.92
CA LYS A 273 13.44 -13.63 15.78
C LYS A 273 12.79 -14.38 16.92
N GLY A 274 11.49 -14.19 17.16
CA GLY A 274 10.78 -14.81 18.27
C GLY A 274 10.98 -14.10 19.63
N GLU A 275 11.25 -12.80 19.62
CA GLU A 275 11.38 -12.01 20.87
C GLU A 275 10.03 -11.55 21.42
N ALA A 276 8.94 -11.70 20.63
CA ALA A 276 7.56 -11.45 21.02
C ALA A 276 6.64 -12.53 20.45
N ALA A 277 5.47 -12.71 21.07
CA ALA A 277 4.51 -13.71 20.63
C ALA A 277 3.62 -13.27 19.48
N LEU A 278 3.30 -11.97 19.42
CA LEU A 278 2.39 -11.36 18.44
C LEU A 278 2.99 -10.10 17.82
N THR A 279 2.50 -9.71 16.65
CA THR A 279 2.54 -8.33 16.12
C THR A 279 1.25 -8.02 15.38
N ILE A 280 0.79 -6.76 15.42
CA ILE A 280 -0.47 -6.32 14.79
C ILE A 280 -0.10 -5.35 13.67
N THR A 281 -0.26 -5.81 12.43
CA THR A 281 0.09 -5.03 11.24
C THR A 281 -0.59 -5.60 9.99
N GLY A 282 -0.30 -5.04 8.83
CA GLY A 282 -0.92 -5.44 7.57
C GLY A 282 -0.30 -6.69 6.94
N SER A 283 -1.06 -7.29 6.03
CA SER A 283 -0.68 -8.50 5.28
C SER A 283 0.58 -8.32 4.43
N TRP A 284 1.06 -7.11 4.22
CA TRP A 284 2.34 -6.81 3.56
C TRP A 284 3.58 -7.32 4.31
N LEU A 285 3.45 -7.66 5.61
CA LEU A 285 4.56 -8.25 6.36
C LEU A 285 4.75 -9.75 6.03
N ALA A 286 3.75 -10.44 5.49
CA ALA A 286 3.81 -11.88 5.30
C ALA A 286 5.03 -12.36 4.49
N PRO A 287 5.43 -11.74 3.36
CA PRO A 287 6.63 -12.16 2.62
C PRO A 287 7.91 -12.19 3.44
N GLU A 288 8.09 -11.21 4.32
CA GLU A 288 9.28 -11.12 5.17
C GLU A 288 9.36 -12.23 6.21
N LEU A 289 8.20 -12.70 6.68
CA LEU A 289 8.10 -13.79 7.66
C LEU A 289 8.27 -15.18 7.04
N LEU A 290 8.21 -15.30 5.71
CA LEU A 290 8.37 -16.58 5.00
C LEU A 290 9.84 -16.94 4.75
N THR A 291 10.79 -16.03 4.94
CA THR A 291 12.20 -16.22 4.61
C THR A 291 13.12 -15.84 5.76
N GLY A 292 14.30 -16.45 5.82
CA GLY A 292 15.37 -16.06 6.73
C GLY A 292 15.10 -16.32 8.24
N THR A 293 14.23 -17.27 8.56
CA THR A 293 13.91 -17.65 9.95
C THR A 293 13.54 -19.13 10.04
N ASP A 294 13.77 -19.73 11.21
CA ASP A 294 13.30 -21.08 11.54
C ASP A 294 11.94 -21.05 12.29
N GLN A 295 11.41 -19.86 12.53
CA GLN A 295 10.11 -19.69 13.15
C GLN A 295 8.98 -19.93 12.15
N THR A 296 7.82 -20.34 12.65
CA THR A 296 6.59 -20.47 11.86
C THR A 296 5.54 -19.50 12.38
N PHE A 297 4.88 -18.83 11.45
CA PHE A 297 3.90 -17.80 11.78
C PHE A 297 2.53 -18.15 11.23
N GLY A 298 1.50 -17.58 11.86
CA GLY A 298 0.14 -17.58 11.37
C GLY A 298 -0.44 -16.19 11.46
N PHE A 299 -1.63 -16.02 10.89
CA PHE A 299 -2.33 -14.74 10.86
C PHE A 299 -3.81 -14.96 11.20
N PHE A 300 -4.38 -14.05 11.98
CA PHE A 300 -5.82 -14.02 12.23
C PHE A 300 -6.31 -12.56 12.34
N LEU A 301 -7.59 -12.33 12.07
CA LEU A 301 -8.21 -11.02 12.28
C LEU A 301 -8.39 -10.77 13.77
N LEU A 302 -8.18 -9.53 14.23
CA LEU A 302 -8.51 -9.17 15.60
C LEU A 302 -9.99 -9.48 15.83
N PRO A 303 -10.32 -10.39 16.79
CA PRO A 303 -11.71 -10.83 16.93
C PRO A 303 -12.56 -9.75 17.59
N GLY A 304 -13.84 -9.72 17.26
CA GLY A 304 -14.81 -8.84 17.92
C GLY A 304 -15.23 -9.33 19.29
N TYR A 305 -16.07 -8.53 19.97
CA TYR A 305 -16.68 -8.93 21.23
C TYR A 305 -17.79 -9.96 20.97
N GLU A 306 -17.74 -11.11 21.65
CA GLU A 306 -18.71 -12.19 21.58
C GLU A 306 -19.15 -12.55 20.14
N GLU A 307 -20.44 -12.41 19.83
CA GLU A 307 -20.99 -12.70 18.49
C GLU A 307 -20.84 -11.54 17.48
N GLN A 308 -20.25 -10.42 17.88
CA GLN A 308 -20.08 -9.25 17.01
C GLN A 308 -18.83 -9.38 16.16
N GLN A 309 -19.01 -9.38 14.83
CA GLN A 309 -17.88 -9.33 13.91
C GLN A 309 -17.25 -7.93 13.92
N ALA A 310 -15.95 -7.87 14.16
CA ALA A 310 -15.19 -6.63 14.08
C ALA A 310 -14.97 -6.22 12.62
N LEU A 311 -14.92 -4.92 12.37
CA LEU A 311 -14.32 -4.41 11.14
C LEU A 311 -12.81 -4.66 11.18
N ALA A 312 -12.22 -4.85 10.02
CA ALA A 312 -10.76 -4.86 9.88
C ALA A 312 -10.32 -3.76 8.91
N ILE A 313 -9.25 -3.06 9.26
CA ILE A 313 -8.61 -2.16 8.31
C ILE A 313 -8.10 -3.01 7.14
N GLY A 314 -8.39 -2.59 5.94
CA GLY A 314 -7.97 -3.31 4.76
C GLY A 314 -8.49 -2.64 3.50
N GLY A 315 -8.20 -3.21 2.35
CA GLY A 315 -8.65 -2.69 1.07
C GLY A 315 -7.69 -2.99 -0.05
N LEU A 316 -7.71 -2.14 -1.06
CA LEU A 316 -6.66 -2.13 -2.07
C LEU A 316 -5.45 -1.40 -1.49
N GLY A 317 -4.25 -1.94 -1.72
CA GLY A 317 -2.99 -1.31 -1.34
C GLY A 317 -2.68 -0.07 -2.17
N ILE A 318 -1.49 0.48 -2.03
CA ILE A 318 -1.09 1.75 -2.68
C ILE A 318 -1.19 1.63 -4.20
N PRO A 319 -2.02 2.48 -4.86
CA PRO A 319 -2.27 2.40 -6.29
C PRO A 319 -1.17 3.04 -7.13
N PHE A 320 -1.02 2.53 -8.35
CA PHE A 320 -0.33 3.24 -9.43
C PHE A 320 -1.25 4.29 -10.02
N SER A 321 -0.72 5.50 -10.17
CA SER A 321 -1.36 6.68 -10.76
C SER A 321 -0.56 7.16 -11.97
N ILE A 322 -1.20 7.91 -12.87
CA ILE A 322 -0.57 8.47 -14.06
C ILE A 322 -0.41 9.98 -13.89
N ARG A 323 0.77 10.51 -14.20
CA ARG A 323 1.01 11.96 -14.24
C ARG A 323 0.12 12.62 -15.29
N ALA A 324 -0.58 13.68 -14.92
CA ALA A 324 -1.54 14.36 -15.80
C ALA A 324 -0.91 14.86 -17.12
N THR A 325 0.35 15.33 -17.07
CA THR A 325 1.06 15.96 -18.19
C THR A 325 1.91 14.99 -19.02
N THR A 326 1.96 13.68 -18.69
CA THR A 326 2.71 12.72 -19.50
C THR A 326 2.14 12.63 -20.92
N GLU A 327 3.01 12.56 -21.92
CA GLU A 327 2.62 12.29 -23.33
C GLU A 327 2.39 10.79 -23.59
N LYS A 328 2.72 9.92 -22.63
CA LYS A 328 2.68 8.45 -22.74
C LYS A 328 1.45 7.83 -22.05
N LYS A 329 0.32 8.53 -22.01
CA LYS A 329 -0.88 8.16 -21.26
C LYS A 329 -1.37 6.74 -21.56
N ASP A 330 -1.46 6.39 -22.85
CA ASP A 330 -1.93 5.07 -23.27
C ASP A 330 -0.97 3.96 -22.84
N LEU A 331 0.34 4.16 -22.99
CA LEU A 331 1.36 3.22 -22.56
C LEU A 331 1.38 3.07 -21.03
N ALA A 332 1.23 4.16 -20.32
CA ALA A 332 1.13 4.16 -18.84
C ALA A 332 -0.09 3.37 -18.35
N ALA A 333 -1.23 3.54 -19.03
CA ALA A 333 -2.44 2.77 -18.68
C ALA A 333 -2.31 1.28 -19.02
N GLU A 334 -1.67 0.92 -20.13
CA GLU A 334 -1.35 -0.47 -20.49
C GLU A 334 -0.39 -1.10 -19.47
N TYR A 335 0.58 -0.33 -18.97
CA TYR A 335 1.48 -0.77 -17.90
C TYR A 335 0.71 -1.04 -16.60
N ILE A 336 -0.16 -0.12 -16.19
CA ILE A 336 -1.00 -0.33 -15.00
C ILE A 336 -1.91 -1.56 -15.17
N ASP A 337 -2.53 -1.73 -16.35
CA ASP A 337 -3.36 -2.91 -16.62
C ASP A 337 -2.57 -4.22 -16.52
N TRP A 338 -1.31 -4.20 -16.97
CA TRP A 338 -0.41 -5.33 -16.82
C TRP A 338 -0.07 -5.62 -15.35
N MET A 339 0.17 -4.58 -14.52
CA MET A 339 0.45 -4.71 -13.09
C MET A 339 -0.73 -5.27 -12.29
N VAL A 340 -1.95 -5.23 -12.83
CA VAL A 340 -3.17 -5.78 -12.23
C VAL A 340 -3.74 -6.95 -13.05
N SER A 341 -2.91 -7.63 -13.84
CA SER A 341 -3.30 -8.81 -14.64
C SER A 341 -3.39 -10.09 -13.81
N GLU A 342 -3.99 -11.15 -14.37
CA GLU A 342 -3.93 -12.49 -13.76
C GLU A 342 -2.49 -12.96 -13.54
N ARG A 343 -1.56 -12.62 -14.45
CA ARG A 343 -0.14 -12.94 -14.32
C ARG A 343 0.49 -12.23 -13.13
N ALA A 344 0.15 -10.95 -12.93
CA ALA A 344 0.60 -10.20 -11.77
C ALA A 344 0.05 -10.80 -10.48
N ALA A 345 -1.25 -11.20 -10.47
CA ALA A 345 -1.86 -11.85 -9.32
C ALA A 345 -1.15 -13.17 -8.93
N GLU A 346 -0.75 -13.99 -9.92
CA GLU A 346 0.04 -15.20 -9.66
C GLU A 346 1.39 -14.87 -9.00
N LEU A 347 2.12 -13.91 -9.54
CA LEU A 347 3.44 -13.52 -9.03
C LEU A 347 3.37 -12.91 -7.62
N TRP A 348 2.37 -12.08 -7.36
CA TRP A 348 2.14 -11.55 -6.01
C TRP A 348 1.83 -12.66 -5.02
N ALA A 349 0.98 -13.61 -5.41
CA ALA A 349 0.64 -14.76 -4.56
C ALA A 349 1.85 -15.67 -4.31
N ASP A 350 2.68 -15.92 -5.33
CA ASP A 350 3.92 -16.70 -5.19
C ASP A 350 4.92 -16.00 -4.24
N ALA A 351 4.89 -14.68 -4.17
CA ALA A 351 5.67 -13.89 -3.23
C ALA A 351 5.04 -13.78 -1.82
N GLY A 352 3.85 -14.36 -1.60
CA GLY A 352 3.14 -14.30 -0.31
C GLY A 352 2.33 -13.03 -0.08
N MET A 353 2.13 -12.21 -1.11
CA MET A 353 1.31 -10.99 -1.08
C MET A 353 -0.11 -11.26 -1.56
N VAL A 354 -1.10 -10.69 -0.90
CA VAL A 354 -2.50 -10.76 -1.35
C VAL A 354 -2.66 -9.90 -2.61
N PRO A 355 -2.99 -10.49 -3.77
CA PRO A 355 -3.19 -9.71 -4.98
C PRO A 355 -4.53 -8.95 -4.95
N ALA A 356 -4.59 -7.77 -5.58
CA ALA A 356 -5.84 -7.02 -5.72
C ALA A 356 -6.86 -7.75 -6.61
N MET A 357 -6.36 -8.44 -7.64
CA MET A 357 -7.17 -9.31 -8.50
C MET A 357 -7.42 -10.66 -7.83
N PRO A 358 -8.61 -11.25 -8.00
CA PRO A 358 -8.85 -12.62 -7.59
C PRO A 358 -7.83 -13.58 -8.21
N LEU A 359 -7.36 -14.54 -7.41
CA LEU A 359 -6.46 -15.57 -7.91
C LEU A 359 -7.12 -16.37 -9.05
N PRO A 360 -6.36 -16.67 -10.12
CA PRO A 360 -6.86 -17.53 -11.19
C PRO A 360 -7.33 -18.89 -10.66
N LYS A 361 -8.40 -19.47 -11.23
CA LYS A 361 -8.94 -20.78 -10.81
C LYS A 361 -7.91 -21.93 -10.84
N LYS A 362 -6.86 -21.80 -11.65
CA LYS A 362 -5.77 -22.79 -11.74
C LYS A 362 -4.77 -22.67 -10.58
N TYR A 363 -4.73 -21.50 -9.89
CA TYR A 363 -3.84 -21.29 -8.75
C TYR A 363 -4.32 -22.13 -7.55
N LYS A 364 -3.43 -22.93 -7.02
CA LYS A 364 -3.73 -23.79 -5.87
C LYS A 364 -3.13 -23.19 -4.61
N LEU A 365 -3.95 -22.58 -3.82
CA LEU A 365 -3.58 -22.11 -2.50
C LEU A 365 -3.23 -23.32 -1.64
N GLN A 366 -2.05 -23.30 -1.01
CA GLN A 366 -1.63 -24.34 -0.06
C GLN A 366 -2.24 -24.00 1.30
N ASN A 367 -3.04 -24.92 1.85
CA ASN A 367 -3.64 -24.76 3.18
C ASN A 367 -2.56 -24.71 4.26
N ASP A 368 -2.91 -24.19 5.43
CA ASP A 368 -2.05 -24.10 6.64
C ASP A 368 -0.77 -23.26 6.44
N THR A 369 -0.73 -22.40 5.44
CA THR A 369 0.37 -21.46 5.21
C THR A 369 0.00 -20.06 5.69
N LEU A 370 0.99 -19.25 6.05
CA LEU A 370 0.79 -17.85 6.41
C LEU A 370 0.08 -17.07 5.28
N PHE A 371 0.44 -17.35 4.03
CA PHE A 371 -0.22 -16.73 2.87
C PHE A 371 -1.69 -17.14 2.77
N ALA A 372 -2.03 -18.42 3.02
CA ALA A 372 -3.43 -18.86 3.07
C ALA A 372 -4.21 -18.12 4.15
N ASP A 373 -3.65 -18.00 5.35
CA ASP A 373 -4.27 -17.27 6.47
C ASP A 373 -4.60 -15.81 6.06
N THR A 374 -3.68 -15.11 5.38
CA THR A 374 -3.90 -13.72 4.93
C THR A 374 -4.93 -13.61 3.80
N VAL A 375 -4.93 -14.56 2.85
CA VAL A 375 -5.93 -14.62 1.76
C VAL A 375 -7.33 -14.91 2.32
N GLU A 376 -7.44 -15.85 3.26
CA GLU A 376 -8.72 -16.18 3.91
C GLU A 376 -9.27 -14.99 4.70
N ALA A 377 -8.41 -14.29 5.44
CA ALA A 377 -8.79 -13.07 6.15
C ALA A 377 -9.29 -11.98 5.19
N TRP A 378 -8.57 -11.73 4.10
CA TRP A 378 -8.99 -10.80 3.05
C TRP A 378 -10.33 -11.18 2.42
N GLN A 379 -10.51 -12.45 2.07
CA GLN A 379 -11.77 -12.95 1.50
C GLN A 379 -12.91 -12.82 2.50
N HIS A 380 -12.67 -13.13 3.78
CA HIS A 380 -13.68 -13.02 4.83
C HIS A 380 -14.19 -11.59 4.99
N ILE A 381 -13.30 -10.59 5.13
CA ILE A 381 -13.74 -9.20 5.31
C ILE A 381 -14.46 -8.63 4.09
N ASN A 382 -14.07 -9.04 2.88
CA ASN A 382 -14.75 -8.62 1.66
C ASN A 382 -16.15 -9.26 1.53
N ALA A 383 -16.25 -10.57 1.76
CA ALA A 383 -17.52 -11.30 1.63
C ALA A 383 -18.57 -10.83 2.65
N ASN A 384 -18.12 -10.40 3.84
CA ASN A 384 -19.01 -9.99 4.93
C ASN A 384 -19.14 -8.46 5.07
N ASN A 385 -18.58 -7.68 4.12
CA ASN A 385 -18.62 -6.22 4.15
C ASN A 385 -17.97 -5.61 5.42
N LEU A 386 -16.88 -6.22 5.91
CA LEU A 386 -16.18 -5.83 7.13
C LEU A 386 -14.91 -4.99 6.86
N VAL A 387 -14.69 -4.56 5.63
CA VAL A 387 -13.53 -3.74 5.27
C VAL A 387 -13.68 -2.34 5.86
N GLY A 388 -12.84 -1.99 6.83
CA GLY A 388 -12.74 -0.65 7.41
C GLY A 388 -11.72 0.23 6.67
N HIS A 389 -11.59 1.49 7.07
CA HIS A 389 -10.68 2.47 6.46
C HIS A 389 -9.58 2.90 7.44
N TYR A 390 -8.51 3.44 6.89
CA TYR A 390 -7.51 4.20 7.63
C TYR A 390 -8.07 5.57 7.99
N ILE A 391 -8.13 5.91 9.28
CA ILE A 391 -8.76 7.15 9.75
C ILE A 391 -7.96 8.41 9.44
N ASP A 392 -6.66 8.28 9.20
CA ASP A 392 -5.78 9.37 8.79
C ASP A 392 -6.10 9.93 7.39
N TRP A 393 -6.92 9.22 6.62
CA TRP A 393 -7.40 9.70 5.31
C TRP A 393 -8.48 10.79 5.39
N ALA A 394 -9.04 11.02 6.57
CA ALA A 394 -10.24 11.87 6.76
C ALA A 394 -10.02 13.34 6.43
N THR A 395 -8.86 13.92 6.76
CA THR A 395 -8.51 15.31 6.44
C THR A 395 -7.09 15.41 5.88
N PRO A 396 -6.71 16.51 5.23
CA PRO A 396 -5.35 16.71 4.73
C PRO A 396 -4.26 16.75 5.81
N THR A 397 -4.63 16.93 7.07
CA THR A 397 -3.71 17.08 8.22
C THR A 397 -3.94 16.02 9.30
N MET A 398 -4.90 15.11 9.09
CA MET A 398 -5.28 14.10 10.09
C MET A 398 -4.13 13.18 10.46
N TYR A 399 -3.30 12.77 9.48
CA TYR A 399 -2.11 11.95 9.74
C TYR A 399 -1.19 12.62 10.78
N ASP A 400 -0.77 13.85 10.55
CA ASP A 400 0.14 14.58 11.44
C ASP A 400 -0.48 14.78 12.83
N ARG A 401 -1.79 15.04 12.90
CA ARG A 401 -2.50 15.19 14.18
C ARG A 401 -2.60 13.90 14.95
N LEU A 402 -2.90 12.79 14.29
CA LEU A 402 -2.94 11.48 14.93
C LEU A 402 -1.54 11.09 15.43
N VAL A 403 -0.49 11.25 14.63
CA VAL A 403 0.90 10.99 15.07
C VAL A 403 1.24 11.83 16.30
N PHE A 404 0.98 13.16 16.24
CA PHE A 404 1.26 14.06 17.36
C PHE A 404 0.57 13.63 18.65
N TRP A 405 -0.73 13.36 18.60
CA TRP A 405 -1.51 13.03 19.79
C TRP A 405 -1.22 11.61 20.29
N LEU A 406 -1.01 10.63 19.39
CA LEU A 406 -0.66 9.27 19.79
C LEU A 406 0.72 9.22 20.48
N GLN A 407 1.74 9.89 19.93
CA GLN A 407 3.06 9.94 20.56
C GLN A 407 3.00 10.53 21.96
N ARG A 408 2.21 11.59 22.18
CA ARG A 408 2.02 12.19 23.51
C ARG A 408 1.26 11.25 24.45
N LEU A 409 0.21 10.60 23.97
CA LEU A 409 -0.59 9.65 24.78
C LEU A 409 0.27 8.45 25.20
N LEU A 410 0.97 7.84 24.25
CA LEU A 410 1.80 6.65 24.48
C LEU A 410 3.07 6.94 25.31
N SER A 411 3.44 8.21 25.45
CA SER A 411 4.53 8.69 26.33
C SER A 411 4.01 9.26 27.66
N PHE A 412 2.73 9.09 28.00
CA PHE A 412 2.09 9.61 29.22
C PHE A 412 2.17 11.14 29.37
N VAL A 413 2.28 11.88 28.26
CA VAL A 413 2.38 13.35 28.24
C VAL A 413 1.00 14.00 28.07
N SER A 414 0.03 13.31 27.49
CA SER A 414 -1.36 13.76 27.36
C SER A 414 -2.35 12.67 27.82
N THR A 415 -3.58 13.13 28.11
CA THR A 415 -4.69 12.24 28.49
C THR A 415 -5.46 11.76 27.26
N THR A 416 -6.30 10.76 27.43
CA THR A 416 -7.24 10.27 26.41
C THR A 416 -8.24 11.34 26.01
N GLU A 417 -8.70 12.17 26.96
CA GLU A 417 -9.61 13.28 26.73
C GLU A 417 -8.96 14.40 25.90
N GLU A 418 -7.71 14.75 26.20
CA GLU A 418 -6.95 15.73 25.39
C GLU A 418 -6.75 15.25 23.95
N PHE A 419 -6.52 13.95 23.76
CA PHE A 419 -6.44 13.35 22.44
C PHE A 419 -7.77 13.51 21.68
N ILE A 420 -8.89 13.09 22.29
CA ILE A 420 -10.24 13.19 21.69
C ILE A 420 -10.54 14.63 21.28
N ILE A 421 -10.31 15.58 22.19
CA ILE A 421 -10.55 17.02 21.93
C ILE A 421 -9.68 17.48 20.75
N GLY A 422 -8.39 17.12 20.74
CA GLY A 422 -7.45 17.56 19.71
C GLY A 422 -7.79 17.03 18.31
N ILE A 423 -8.22 15.77 18.20
CA ILE A 423 -8.64 15.20 16.91
C ILE A 423 -10.01 15.71 16.49
N SER A 424 -10.94 15.85 17.43
CA SER A 424 -12.28 16.41 17.14
C SER A 424 -12.18 17.84 16.62
N GLN A 425 -11.36 18.68 17.27
CA GLN A 425 -11.15 20.06 16.83
C GLN A 425 -10.58 20.12 15.41
N GLU A 426 -9.58 19.31 15.10
CA GLU A 426 -9.00 19.20 13.77
C GLU A 426 -10.05 18.86 12.70
N TYR A 427 -10.90 17.88 12.99
CA TYR A 427 -11.94 17.45 12.07
C TYR A 427 -13.04 18.50 11.89
N GLU A 428 -13.50 19.13 12.98
CA GLU A 428 -14.51 20.19 12.96
C GLU A 428 -14.01 21.47 12.25
N ASP A 429 -12.77 21.87 12.47
CA ASP A 429 -12.17 23.03 11.83
C ASP A 429 -12.06 22.84 10.30
N TRP A 430 -11.86 21.59 9.86
CA TRP A 430 -11.74 21.27 8.45
C TRP A 430 -13.09 21.13 7.71
N LYS A 431 -14.15 20.61 8.33
CA LYS A 431 -15.47 20.37 7.71
C LYS A 431 -16.02 21.58 6.89
N PRO A 432 -15.93 22.83 7.35
CA PRO A 432 -16.45 23.97 6.60
C PRO A 432 -15.82 24.17 5.23
N TYR A 433 -14.60 23.69 5.01
CA TYR A 433 -13.89 23.81 3.73
C TYR A 433 -14.32 22.77 2.69
N GLN A 434 -15.22 21.85 3.04
CA GLN A 434 -15.77 20.83 2.16
C GLN A 434 -17.09 21.24 1.50
N GLN A 435 -17.75 22.28 2.03
CA GLN A 435 -19.00 22.84 1.49
C GLN A 435 -18.67 23.86 0.35
#